data_6425977cb168676fd8fad8e58d369571
#
_entry.id   6425977cb168676fd8fad8e58d369571
#
_cell.length_a   1.000
_cell.length_b   1.000
_cell.length_c   1.000
_cell.angle_alpha   90.00
_cell.angle_beta   90.00
_cell.angle_gamma   90.00
#
_symmetry.space_group_name_H-M   'P 1'
#
loop_
_entity.id
_entity.type
_entity.pdbx_description
1 polymer ?
#
loop_
_entity_poly.entity_id
_entity_poly.type
_entity_poly.pdbx_seq_one_letter_code
_entity_poly.pdbx_strand_id
1 'polypeptide(L)'
;MRVLPYYINFQRSSCAILVYANEYKMVEEKILRENNVGEDIIEVMKSTQSAAQGIGAAVENFMLAATAMGYGTCYMTGPAHAKKEIEEIINFEKSEYSLMSIISLGVPADETPDSPKRKPLEEVVTFI
;
A
#
# COMPACT_ATOMS: atom_id res chain seq x y z
N MET A 1 -18.40 -16.14 11.50
CA MET A 1 -17.91 -15.42 10.31
C MET A 1 -16.82 -16.27 9.64
N ARG A 2 -17.01 -16.73 8.38
CA ARG A 2 -15.95 -17.46 7.69
C ARG A 2 -14.92 -16.44 7.19
N VAL A 3 -13.76 -16.40 7.80
CA VAL A 3 -12.63 -15.62 7.28
C VAL A 3 -12.14 -16.32 6.02
N LEU A 4 -12.03 -15.56 4.92
CA LEU A 4 -11.53 -16.10 3.66
C LEU A 4 -10.06 -16.52 3.85
N PRO A 5 -9.66 -17.72 3.40
CA PRO A 5 -8.33 -18.29 3.70
C PRO A 5 -7.14 -17.37 3.35
N TYR A 6 -7.26 -16.56 2.29
CA TYR A 6 -6.17 -15.65 1.89
C TYR A 6 -6.00 -14.43 2.81
N TYR A 7 -6.96 -14.09 3.68
CA TYR A 7 -6.79 -13.03 4.66
C TYR A 7 -5.96 -13.44 5.88
N ILE A 8 -5.68 -14.71 6.06
CA ILE A 8 -4.91 -15.25 7.17
C ILE A 8 -3.53 -15.78 6.77
N ASN A 9 -3.15 -15.65 5.51
CA ASN A 9 -1.88 -16.15 5.00
C ASN A 9 -0.66 -15.59 5.74
N PHE A 10 -0.75 -14.34 6.21
CA PHE A 10 0.32 -13.71 6.97
C PHE A 10 0.59 -14.32 8.36
N GLN A 11 -0.32 -15.15 8.89
CA GLN A 11 -0.12 -15.82 10.19
C GLN A 11 1.10 -16.75 10.22
N ARG A 12 1.55 -17.20 9.05
CA ARG A 12 2.74 -18.05 8.91
C ARG A 12 4.02 -17.28 8.64
N SER A 13 3.93 -15.98 8.40
CA SER A 13 5.11 -15.15 8.17
C SER A 13 5.80 -14.82 9.49
N SER A 14 7.13 -14.69 9.44
CA SER A 14 7.94 -14.36 10.62
C SER A 14 7.74 -12.93 11.09
N CYS A 15 7.28 -12.04 10.20
CA CYS A 15 7.12 -10.61 10.45
C CYS A 15 5.95 -10.04 9.66
N ALA A 16 5.26 -9.07 10.25
CA ALA A 16 4.28 -8.22 9.59
C ALA A 16 4.74 -6.76 9.69
N ILE A 17 4.91 -6.11 8.55
CA ILE A 17 5.34 -4.72 8.45
C ILE A 17 4.11 -3.88 8.19
N LEU A 18 3.85 -2.95 9.08
CA LEU A 18 2.72 -2.02 9.00
C LEU A 18 3.18 -0.74 8.31
N VAL A 19 2.56 -0.42 7.18
CA VAL A 19 2.89 0.76 6.38
C VAL A 19 1.90 1.87 6.69
N TYR A 20 2.42 2.92 7.28
CA TYR A 20 1.64 4.11 7.64
C TYR A 20 1.98 5.29 6.73
N ALA A 21 0.98 6.09 6.42
CA ALA A 21 1.13 7.38 5.76
C ALA A 21 0.61 8.50 6.63
N ASN A 22 1.28 9.64 6.60
CA ASN A 22 0.73 10.89 7.07
C ASN A 22 -0.24 11.46 6.03
N GLU A 23 -1.09 12.40 6.45
CA GLU A 23 -1.93 13.16 5.53
C GLU A 23 -1.07 13.84 4.45
N TYR A 24 -1.43 13.63 3.19
CA TYR A 24 -0.76 14.31 2.09
C TYR A 24 -1.20 15.78 2.06
N LYS A 25 -0.24 16.67 2.25
CA LYS A 25 -0.46 18.12 2.10
C LYS A 25 0.11 18.55 0.76
N MET A 26 -0.78 18.95 -0.14
CA MET A 26 -0.39 19.53 -1.42
C MET A 26 0.28 20.89 -1.16
N VAL A 27 1.57 21.01 -1.48
CA VAL A 27 2.36 22.21 -1.19
C VAL A 27 1.81 23.42 -1.96
N GLU A 28 1.31 23.18 -3.15
CA GLU A 28 0.77 24.17 -4.07
C GLU A 28 -0.62 24.68 -3.66
N GLU A 29 -1.36 23.98 -2.80
CA GLU A 29 -2.73 24.35 -2.44
C GLU A 29 -2.85 25.79 -1.95
N LYS A 30 -1.91 26.24 -1.13
CA LYS A 30 -1.89 27.61 -0.63
C LYS A 30 -1.75 28.62 -1.77
N ILE A 31 -0.83 28.37 -2.68
CA ILE A 31 -0.57 29.24 -3.84
C ILE A 31 -1.78 29.29 -4.76
N LEU A 32 -2.43 28.16 -4.99
CA LEU A 32 -3.63 28.07 -5.83
C LEU A 32 -4.78 28.89 -5.23
N ARG A 33 -4.99 28.77 -3.91
CA ARG A 33 -6.03 29.55 -3.20
C ARG A 33 -5.72 31.06 -3.20
N GLU A 34 -4.47 31.45 -2.99
CA GLU A 34 -4.04 32.86 -3.04
C GLU A 34 -4.23 33.47 -4.44
N ASN A 35 -4.18 32.65 -5.49
CA ASN A 35 -4.44 33.07 -6.89
C ASN A 35 -5.88 32.86 -7.34
N ASN A 36 -6.81 32.59 -6.42
CA ASN A 36 -8.25 32.44 -6.69
C ASN A 36 -8.55 31.33 -7.71
N VAL A 37 -7.77 30.23 -7.72
CA VAL A 37 -8.08 29.05 -8.52
C VAL A 37 -9.34 28.39 -7.97
N GLY A 38 -10.24 27.95 -8.85
CA GLY A 38 -11.50 27.34 -8.46
C GLY A 38 -11.32 26.08 -7.62
N GLU A 39 -12.19 25.91 -6.62
CA GLU A 39 -12.12 24.76 -5.70
C GLU A 39 -12.23 23.41 -6.43
N ASP A 40 -13.02 23.36 -7.50
CA ASP A 40 -13.17 22.19 -8.38
C ASP A 40 -11.82 21.73 -8.97
N ILE A 41 -10.97 22.67 -9.37
CA ILE A 41 -9.62 22.37 -9.88
C ILE A 41 -8.72 21.85 -8.75
N ILE A 42 -8.77 22.48 -7.58
CA ILE A 42 -8.00 22.05 -6.41
C ILE A 42 -8.40 20.63 -6.00
N GLU A 43 -9.69 20.31 -5.97
CA GLU A 43 -10.18 18.97 -5.66
C GLU A 43 -9.72 17.93 -6.70
N VAL A 44 -9.75 18.26 -7.98
CA VAL A 44 -9.22 17.38 -9.04
C VAL A 44 -7.73 17.11 -8.81
N MET A 45 -6.93 18.11 -8.48
CA MET A 45 -5.50 17.94 -8.19
C MET A 45 -5.27 17.06 -6.95
N LYS A 46 -6.07 17.22 -5.91
CA LYS A 46 -6.03 16.37 -4.70
C LYS A 46 -6.43 14.93 -5.00
N SER A 47 -7.35 14.72 -5.93
CA SER A 47 -7.87 13.39 -6.27
C SER A 47 -6.85 12.45 -6.92
N THR A 48 -5.68 12.95 -7.32
CA THR A 48 -4.60 12.13 -7.91
C THR A 48 -4.00 11.11 -6.97
N GLN A 49 -4.36 11.13 -5.68
CA GLN A 49 -3.89 10.19 -4.66
C GLN A 49 -2.36 10.03 -4.61
N SER A 50 -1.64 11.13 -4.78
CA SER A 50 -0.18 11.16 -4.84
C SER A 50 0.49 10.42 -3.67
N ALA A 51 -0.07 10.53 -2.47
CA ALA A 51 0.41 9.80 -1.30
C ALA A 51 0.33 8.27 -1.49
N ALA A 52 -0.82 7.77 -1.98
CA ALA A 52 -1.01 6.35 -2.21
C ALA A 52 -0.05 5.82 -3.30
N GLN A 53 0.18 6.61 -4.36
CA GLN A 53 1.13 6.26 -5.41
C GLN A 53 2.57 6.23 -4.88
N GLY A 54 2.98 7.22 -4.08
CA GLY A 54 4.31 7.27 -3.45
C GLY A 54 4.54 6.09 -2.50
N ILE A 55 3.54 5.74 -1.70
CA ILE A 55 3.61 4.57 -0.82
C ILE A 55 3.70 3.27 -1.62
N GLY A 56 2.89 3.12 -2.67
CA GLY A 56 2.96 1.95 -3.55
C GLY A 56 4.36 1.76 -4.12
N ALA A 57 5.00 2.83 -4.60
CA ALA A 57 6.36 2.80 -5.10
C ALA A 57 7.40 2.44 -4.01
N ALA A 58 7.24 2.98 -2.80
CA ALA A 58 8.11 2.65 -1.67
C ALA A 58 7.96 1.18 -1.23
N VAL A 59 6.74 0.67 -1.20
CA VAL A 59 6.44 -0.73 -0.90
C VAL A 59 7.05 -1.65 -1.95
N GLU A 60 6.93 -1.32 -3.23
CA GLU A 60 7.54 -2.11 -4.31
C GLU A 60 9.06 -2.19 -4.17
N ASN A 61 9.73 -1.05 -3.91
CA ASN A 61 11.17 -1.03 -3.66
C ASN A 61 11.56 -1.91 -2.47
N PHE A 62 10.76 -1.87 -1.39
CA PHE A 62 10.98 -2.73 -0.23
C PHE A 62 10.85 -4.22 -0.61
N MET A 63 9.82 -4.60 -1.34
CA MET A 63 9.58 -5.98 -1.75
C MET A 63 10.67 -6.50 -2.69
N LEU A 64 11.14 -5.67 -3.62
CA LEU A 64 12.26 -6.01 -4.50
C LEU A 64 13.56 -6.21 -3.70
N ALA A 65 13.84 -5.33 -2.74
CA ALA A 65 15.02 -5.48 -1.87
C ALA A 65 14.92 -6.75 -1.02
N ALA A 66 13.77 -7.04 -0.43
CA ALA A 66 13.55 -8.27 0.34
C ALA A 66 13.77 -9.52 -0.53
N THR A 67 13.25 -9.52 -1.76
CA THR A 67 13.44 -10.62 -2.72
C THR A 67 14.92 -10.80 -3.07
N ALA A 68 15.65 -9.71 -3.31
CA ALA A 68 17.08 -9.76 -3.59
C ALA A 68 17.91 -10.32 -2.40
N MET A 69 17.38 -10.20 -1.18
CA MET A 69 17.96 -10.77 0.04
C MET A 69 17.50 -12.21 0.33
N GLY A 70 16.69 -12.81 -0.53
CA GLY A 70 16.17 -14.18 -0.38
C GLY A 70 14.91 -14.30 0.47
N TYR A 71 14.24 -13.20 0.79
CA TYR A 71 12.97 -13.21 1.52
C TYR A 71 11.77 -13.23 0.60
N GLY A 72 10.67 -13.82 1.08
CA GLY A 72 9.35 -13.72 0.48
C GLY A 72 8.51 -12.63 1.13
N THR A 73 7.70 -11.94 0.34
CA THR A 73 6.81 -10.89 0.79
C THR A 73 5.42 -11.03 0.19
N CYS A 74 4.40 -10.50 0.89
CA CYS A 74 3.06 -10.36 0.34
C CYS A 74 2.50 -8.98 0.72
N TYR A 75 2.14 -8.18 -0.28
CA TYR A 75 1.53 -6.87 -0.11
C TYR A 75 0.02 -7.00 0.07
N MET A 76 -0.50 -6.51 1.18
CA MET A 76 -1.91 -6.64 1.55
C MET A 76 -2.50 -5.29 1.94
N THR A 77 -3.56 -4.87 1.25
CA THR A 77 -4.33 -3.67 1.60
C THR A 77 -5.58 -4.00 2.43
N GLY A 78 -6.16 -5.20 2.25
CA GLY A 78 -7.37 -5.62 2.95
C GLY A 78 -7.31 -5.55 4.48
N PRO A 79 -6.23 -6.01 5.14
CA PRO A 79 -6.12 -5.92 6.59
C PRO A 79 -6.10 -4.50 7.15
N ALA A 80 -5.79 -3.48 6.34
CA ALA A 80 -5.83 -2.08 6.77
C ALA A 80 -7.25 -1.59 7.16
N HIS A 81 -8.29 -2.31 6.77
CA HIS A 81 -9.65 -2.04 7.23
C HIS A 81 -9.86 -2.29 8.73
N ALA A 82 -9.00 -3.10 9.36
CA ALA A 82 -8.99 -3.36 10.80
C ALA A 82 -7.98 -2.43 11.54
N LYS A 83 -7.82 -1.19 11.06
CA LYS A 83 -6.84 -0.22 11.58
C LYS A 83 -6.95 -0.07 13.10
N LYS A 84 -8.14 0.14 13.62
CA LYS A 84 -8.36 0.39 15.07
C LYS A 84 -7.88 -0.79 15.92
N GLU A 85 -8.29 -1.98 15.58
CA GLU A 85 -7.93 -3.20 16.30
C GLU A 85 -6.42 -3.47 16.24
N ILE A 86 -5.79 -3.17 15.11
CA ILE A 86 -4.34 -3.30 14.96
C ILE A 86 -3.62 -2.27 15.84
N GLU A 87 -4.04 -1.01 15.79
CA GLU A 87 -3.44 0.08 16.58
C GLU A 87 -3.58 -0.15 18.10
N GLU A 88 -4.71 -0.69 18.54
CA GLU A 88 -4.89 -1.11 19.93
C GLU A 88 -3.91 -2.20 20.36
N ILE A 89 -3.70 -3.22 19.49
CA ILE A 89 -2.78 -4.34 19.78
C ILE A 89 -1.33 -3.87 19.91
N ILE A 90 -0.91 -2.92 19.04
CA ILE A 90 0.48 -2.45 19.01
C ILE A 90 0.73 -1.18 19.83
N ASN A 91 -0.30 -0.65 20.53
CA ASN A 91 -0.27 0.62 21.25
C ASN A 91 0.22 1.80 20.39
N PHE A 92 -0.30 1.92 19.16
CA PHE A 92 0.05 2.99 18.25
C PHE A 92 -0.92 4.17 18.39
N GLU A 93 -0.43 5.28 18.95
CA GLU A 93 -1.27 6.44 19.32
C GLU A 93 -1.09 7.66 18.40
N LYS A 94 -0.54 7.50 17.20
CA LYS A 94 -0.31 8.61 16.27
C LYS A 94 -1.50 8.80 15.33
N SER A 95 -2.45 9.64 15.72
CA SER A 95 -3.71 9.87 14.99
C SER A 95 -3.52 10.52 13.61
N GLU A 96 -2.41 11.24 13.39
CA GLU A 96 -2.06 11.88 12.13
C GLU A 96 -1.62 10.90 11.03
N TYR A 97 -1.41 9.62 11.38
CA TYR A 97 -1.06 8.58 10.44
C TYR A 97 -2.23 7.66 10.11
N SER A 98 -2.29 7.20 8.88
CA SER A 98 -3.24 6.19 8.43
C SER A 98 -2.52 4.91 8.02
N LEU A 99 -3.03 3.77 8.48
CA LEU A 99 -2.55 2.47 8.03
C LEU A 99 -2.98 2.26 6.58
N MET A 100 -2.02 2.14 5.68
CA MET A 100 -2.24 2.00 4.24
C MET A 100 -2.21 0.55 3.79
N SER A 101 -1.31 -0.23 4.36
CA SER A 101 -1.12 -1.63 4.00
C SER A 101 -0.33 -2.39 5.06
N ILE A 102 -0.34 -3.70 4.91
CA ILE A 102 0.50 -4.62 5.69
C ILE A 102 1.30 -5.47 4.70
N ILE A 103 2.58 -5.64 4.97
CA ILE A 103 3.46 -6.51 4.20
C ILE A 103 3.86 -7.67 5.09
N SER A 104 3.50 -8.89 4.73
CA SER A 104 4.10 -10.06 5.37
C SER A 104 5.50 -10.29 4.84
N LEU A 105 6.43 -10.66 5.72
CA LEU A 105 7.82 -10.95 5.38
C LEU A 105 8.24 -12.26 6.06
N GLY A 106 8.90 -13.14 5.31
CA GLY A 106 9.41 -14.40 5.86
C GLY A 106 10.30 -15.11 4.87
N VAL A 107 10.83 -16.26 5.30
CA VAL A 107 11.55 -17.17 4.40
C VAL A 107 10.52 -17.86 3.50
N PRO A 108 10.71 -17.82 2.16
CA PRO A 108 9.78 -18.50 1.24
C PRO A 108 9.73 -20.00 1.53
N ALA A 109 8.57 -20.60 1.34
CA ALA A 109 8.46 -22.05 1.28
C ALA A 109 9.18 -22.58 0.03
N ASP A 110 9.65 -23.83 0.09
CA ASP A 110 10.36 -24.45 -1.03
C ASP A 110 9.48 -24.57 -2.30
N GLU A 111 8.16 -24.60 -2.11
CA GLU A 111 7.19 -24.60 -3.22
C GLU A 111 6.85 -23.16 -3.64
N THR A 112 7.25 -22.80 -4.86
CA THR A 112 6.82 -21.53 -5.46
C THR A 112 5.39 -21.68 -5.96
N PRO A 113 4.43 -20.92 -5.43
CA PRO A 113 3.06 -20.97 -5.93
C PRO A 113 2.99 -20.52 -7.38
N ASP A 114 2.06 -21.10 -8.15
CA ASP A 114 1.82 -20.68 -9.52
C ASP A 114 1.48 -19.19 -9.58
N SER A 115 2.17 -18.49 -10.45
CA SER A 115 1.86 -17.08 -10.73
C SER A 115 0.52 -16.96 -11.45
N PRO A 116 -0.32 -15.98 -11.10
CA PRO A 116 -1.53 -15.70 -11.85
C PRO A 116 -1.20 -15.47 -13.35
N LYS A 117 -2.04 -15.98 -14.23
CA LYS A 117 -1.89 -15.74 -15.67
C LYS A 117 -1.86 -14.23 -15.93
N ARG A 118 -0.89 -13.78 -16.68
CA ARG A 118 -0.78 -12.38 -17.14
C ARG A 118 -1.54 -12.22 -18.45
N LYS A 119 -2.09 -11.03 -18.66
CA LYS A 119 -2.64 -10.65 -19.96
C LYS A 119 -1.52 -10.54 -20.99
N PRO A 120 -1.80 -10.85 -22.27
CA PRO A 120 -0.88 -10.55 -23.37
C PRO A 120 -0.48 -9.08 -23.38
N LEU A 121 0.74 -8.78 -23.85
CA LEU A 121 1.26 -7.41 -23.86
C LEU A 121 0.36 -6.46 -24.66
N GLU A 122 -0.21 -6.95 -25.74
CA GLU A 122 -1.07 -6.21 -26.68
C GLU A 122 -2.38 -5.75 -26.04
N GLU A 123 -2.82 -6.42 -24.93
CA GLU A 123 -4.02 -6.02 -24.19
C GLU A 123 -3.74 -4.93 -23.14
N VAL A 124 -2.48 -4.71 -22.79
CA VAL A 124 -2.10 -3.82 -21.68
C VAL A 124 -1.22 -2.65 -22.09
N VAL A 125 -0.66 -2.67 -23.31
CA VAL A 125 0.21 -1.62 -23.84
C VAL A 125 -0.29 -1.19 -25.21
N THR A 126 -0.38 0.12 -25.42
CA THR A 126 -0.63 0.74 -26.72
C THR A 126 0.56 1.62 -27.07
N PHE A 127 1.14 1.39 -28.24
CA PHE A 127 2.17 2.27 -28.80
C PHE A 127 1.47 3.31 -29.69
N ILE A 128 1.75 4.60 -29.47
CA ILE A 128 1.18 5.72 -30.22
C ILE A 128 2.28 6.34 -31.07
#